data_d95fdc2c6c32ad500ae63eb1c48c5acc
#
_entry.id   d95fdc2c6c32ad500ae63eb1c48c5acc
#
_cell.length_a   1.000
_cell.length_b   1.000
_cell.length_c   1.000
_cell.angle_alpha   90.00
_cell.angle_beta   90.00
_cell.angle_gamma   90.00
#
_symmetry.space_group_name_H-M   'P 1'
#
loop_
_entity.id
_entity.type
_entity.pdbx_description
1 polymer ?
#
loop_
_entity_poly.entity_id
_entity_poly.type
_entity_poly.pdbx_seq_one_letter_code
_entity_poly.pdbx_strand_id
1 'polypeptide(L)'
;MGSEMCIRDSAKLASVLSDLKNEGHEIILVSSGAIGIGMSRLRLAEKPKETQCLQAAAAVGQCELMFLYDKLFSEYDVVVSQLLFTSDELEKKSNKECLVATLNQLLEYDCLPIVNENDSISVEELLNGDNDCLSATVATLAKADLLILLTDTDGLYDSNPAENPNAKLISRVEKIDDNIRAIAGGAGKKGTGGFVTKIKAAEIAVSAGIPVVITNGKKPTNIYHILRGQQEGTYFEAVKK
;
A
#
# COMPACT_ATOMS: atom_id res chain seq x y z
N MET A 1 -9.98 12.00 7.64
CA MET A 1 -10.72 10.72 7.49
C MET A 1 -10.04 10.02 6.32
N GLY A 2 -9.15 9.05 6.62
CA GLY A 2 -8.58 8.18 5.61
C GLY A 2 -9.71 7.38 4.96
N SER A 3 -9.66 7.22 3.66
CA SER A 3 -10.63 6.41 2.93
C SER A 3 -10.43 4.96 3.34
N GLU A 4 -11.19 4.52 4.35
CA GLU A 4 -11.33 3.10 4.61
C GLU A 4 -11.85 2.48 3.32
N MET A 5 -11.05 1.58 2.74
CA MET A 5 -11.49 0.76 1.63
C MET A 5 -12.71 -0.01 2.12
N CYS A 6 -13.88 0.23 1.54
CA CYS A 6 -15.08 -0.42 2.01
C CYS A 6 -15.03 -1.92 1.66
N ILE A 7 -15.77 -2.77 2.38
CA ILE A 7 -15.82 -4.24 2.14
C ILE A 7 -16.07 -4.55 0.65
N ARG A 8 -16.89 -3.73 -0.02
CA ARG A 8 -17.19 -3.89 -1.46
C ARG A 8 -15.96 -3.66 -2.34
N ASP A 9 -15.09 -2.70 -1.97
CA ASP A 9 -13.88 -2.40 -2.73
C ASP A 9 -12.83 -3.49 -2.46
N SER A 10 -12.77 -4.03 -1.23
CA SER A 10 -11.93 -5.17 -0.88
C SER A 10 -12.30 -6.43 -1.67
N ALA A 11 -13.60 -6.71 -1.85
CA ALA A 11 -14.06 -7.85 -2.64
C ALA A 11 -13.67 -7.73 -4.12
N LYS A 12 -13.80 -6.53 -4.71
CA LYS A 12 -13.34 -6.29 -6.08
C LYS A 12 -11.83 -6.43 -6.23
N LEU A 13 -11.07 -5.93 -5.25
CA LEU A 13 -9.61 -6.06 -5.25
C LEU A 13 -9.23 -7.54 -5.15
N ALA A 14 -9.85 -8.31 -4.24
CA ALA A 14 -9.58 -9.74 -4.10
C ALA A 14 -9.86 -10.50 -5.42
N SER A 15 -10.97 -10.20 -6.10
CA SER A 15 -11.26 -10.78 -7.43
C SER A 15 -10.14 -10.49 -8.43
N VAL A 16 -9.74 -9.20 -8.58
CA VAL A 16 -8.70 -8.81 -9.53
C VAL A 16 -7.35 -9.48 -9.22
N LEU A 17 -6.95 -9.50 -7.93
CA LEU A 17 -5.69 -10.11 -7.54
C LEU A 17 -5.72 -11.64 -7.71
N SER A 18 -6.84 -12.28 -7.45
CA SER A 18 -7.02 -13.72 -7.68
C SER A 18 -6.94 -14.08 -9.17
N ASP A 19 -7.57 -13.30 -10.04
CA ASP A 19 -7.47 -13.50 -11.49
C ASP A 19 -6.02 -13.38 -11.97
N LEU A 20 -5.31 -12.33 -11.55
CA LEU A 20 -3.90 -12.13 -11.90
C LEU A 20 -3.00 -13.24 -11.37
N LYS A 21 -3.25 -13.72 -10.15
CA LYS A 21 -2.54 -14.86 -9.59
C LYS A 21 -2.76 -16.11 -10.44
N ASN A 22 -3.98 -16.37 -10.88
CA ASN A 22 -4.33 -17.48 -11.79
C ASN A 22 -3.70 -17.31 -13.19
N GLU A 23 -3.41 -16.08 -13.62
CA GLU A 23 -2.63 -15.79 -14.83
C GLU A 23 -1.11 -16.02 -14.66
N GLY A 24 -0.65 -16.38 -13.44
CA GLY A 24 0.75 -16.71 -13.12
C GLY A 24 1.56 -15.54 -12.54
N HIS A 25 0.92 -14.46 -12.14
CA HIS A 25 1.59 -13.36 -11.44
C HIS A 25 1.83 -13.70 -9.96
N GLU A 26 3.05 -13.47 -9.48
CA GLU A 26 3.36 -13.48 -8.05
C GLU A 26 2.94 -12.15 -7.42
N ILE A 27 2.07 -12.21 -6.41
CA ILE A 27 1.46 -11.04 -5.81
C ILE A 27 1.74 -10.96 -4.32
N ILE A 28 2.21 -9.81 -3.86
CA ILE A 28 2.33 -9.46 -2.44
C ILE A 28 1.42 -8.27 -2.19
N LEU A 29 0.49 -8.39 -1.25
CA LEU A 29 -0.42 -7.32 -0.86
C LEU A 29 0.09 -6.64 0.41
N VAL A 30 0.40 -5.35 0.36
CA VAL A 30 0.64 -4.55 1.57
C VAL A 30 -0.65 -3.84 1.94
N SER A 31 -1.17 -4.14 3.11
CA SER A 31 -2.47 -3.67 3.57
C SER A 31 -2.34 -2.62 4.67
N SER A 32 -3.42 -1.92 4.93
CA SER A 32 -3.57 -0.95 6.02
C SER A 32 -4.99 -0.99 6.58
N GLY A 33 -5.28 -0.15 7.58
CA GLY A 33 -6.66 0.02 8.08
C GLY A 33 -7.00 -0.82 9.32
N ALA A 34 -6.04 -1.57 9.88
CA ALA A 34 -6.28 -2.37 11.09
C ALA A 34 -6.85 -1.54 12.25
N ILE A 35 -6.30 -0.35 12.52
CA ILE A 35 -6.80 0.55 13.58
C ILE A 35 -8.28 0.92 13.34
N GLY A 36 -8.63 1.34 12.12
CA GLY A 36 -9.99 1.74 11.77
C GLY A 36 -11.01 0.62 11.94
N ILE A 37 -10.66 -0.58 11.46
CA ILE A 37 -11.48 -1.79 11.62
C ILE A 37 -11.64 -2.13 13.11
N GLY A 38 -10.55 -2.10 13.88
CA GLY A 38 -10.58 -2.36 15.31
C GLY A 38 -11.42 -1.34 16.09
N MET A 39 -11.30 -0.05 15.77
CA MET A 39 -12.17 0.97 16.34
C MET A 39 -13.65 0.69 16.08
N SER A 40 -14.00 0.32 14.85
CA SER A 40 -15.37 -0.04 14.49
C SER A 40 -15.83 -1.27 15.29
N ARG A 41 -15.01 -2.31 15.40
CA ARG A 41 -15.32 -3.54 16.14
C ARG A 41 -15.50 -3.31 17.63
N LEU A 42 -14.67 -2.43 18.19
CA LEU A 42 -14.73 -1.99 19.60
C LEU A 42 -15.79 -0.91 19.84
N ARG A 43 -16.47 -0.44 18.80
CA ARG A 43 -17.49 0.62 18.87
C ARG A 43 -16.95 1.93 19.47
N LEU A 44 -15.72 2.27 19.15
CA LEU A 44 -15.11 3.53 19.57
C LEU A 44 -15.65 4.66 18.70
N ALA A 45 -16.24 5.70 19.33
CA ALA A 45 -16.85 6.82 18.61
C ALA A 45 -15.81 7.75 17.99
N GLU A 46 -14.62 7.85 18.61
CA GLU A 46 -13.54 8.74 18.19
C GLU A 46 -12.20 8.00 18.22
N LYS A 47 -11.23 8.48 17.40
CA LYS A 47 -9.89 7.95 17.38
C LYS A 47 -9.21 8.21 18.73
N PRO A 48 -8.77 7.17 19.46
CA PRO A 48 -8.05 7.34 20.71
C PRO A 48 -6.79 8.19 20.53
N LYS A 49 -6.41 8.92 21.60
CA LYS A 49 -5.17 9.72 21.62
C LYS A 49 -4.01 8.95 22.24
N GLU A 50 -4.31 8.04 23.16
CA GLU A 50 -3.32 7.23 23.85
C GLU A 50 -2.81 6.11 22.96
N THR A 51 -1.50 5.94 22.88
CA THR A 51 -0.82 4.93 22.08
C THR A 51 -1.32 3.52 22.37
N GLN A 52 -1.44 3.16 23.67
CA GLN A 52 -1.91 1.81 24.04
C GLN A 52 -3.34 1.51 23.56
N CYS A 53 -4.20 2.54 23.45
CA CYS A 53 -5.55 2.36 22.95
C CYS A 53 -5.55 2.16 21.42
N LEU A 54 -4.65 2.84 20.70
CA LEU A 54 -4.46 2.64 19.26
C LEU A 54 -3.89 1.25 18.98
N GLN A 55 -2.88 0.83 19.75
CA GLN A 55 -2.28 -0.52 19.66
C GLN A 55 -3.32 -1.62 19.92
N ALA A 56 -4.15 -1.45 20.95
CA ALA A 56 -5.23 -2.40 21.24
C ALA A 56 -6.27 -2.45 20.12
N ALA A 57 -6.63 -1.28 19.55
CA ALA A 57 -7.53 -1.23 18.39
C ALA A 57 -6.89 -1.90 17.18
N ALA A 58 -5.60 -1.66 16.90
CA ALA A 58 -4.88 -2.32 15.80
C ALA A 58 -4.86 -3.84 15.97
N ALA A 59 -4.58 -4.34 17.17
CA ALA A 59 -4.56 -5.80 17.46
C ALA A 59 -5.93 -6.46 17.17
N VAL A 60 -7.03 -5.83 17.59
CA VAL A 60 -8.39 -6.33 17.28
C VAL A 60 -8.66 -6.24 15.77
N GLY A 61 -8.30 -5.12 15.16
CA GLY A 61 -8.60 -4.87 13.76
C GLY A 61 -7.75 -5.72 12.81
N GLN A 62 -6.52 -6.05 13.15
CA GLN A 62 -5.68 -6.92 12.35
C GLN A 62 -6.26 -8.33 12.25
N CYS A 63 -6.83 -8.85 13.34
CA CYS A 63 -7.53 -10.13 13.33
C CYS A 63 -8.73 -10.11 12.37
N GLU A 64 -9.57 -9.08 12.45
CA GLU A 64 -10.74 -8.93 11.57
C GLU A 64 -10.35 -8.69 10.11
N LEU A 65 -9.27 -7.95 9.87
CA LEU A 65 -8.74 -7.67 8.54
C LEU A 65 -8.29 -8.98 7.85
N MET A 66 -7.55 -9.82 8.56
CA MET A 66 -7.11 -11.12 8.02
C MET A 66 -8.29 -12.06 7.81
N PHE A 67 -9.25 -12.10 8.72
CA PHE A 67 -10.48 -12.88 8.54
C PHE A 67 -11.24 -12.43 7.28
N LEU A 68 -11.33 -11.11 7.03
CA LEU A 68 -11.96 -10.57 5.83
C LEU A 68 -11.22 -11.02 4.57
N TYR A 69 -9.88 -10.88 4.52
CA TYR A 69 -9.09 -11.29 3.37
C TYR A 69 -9.18 -12.81 3.14
N ASP A 70 -9.01 -13.62 4.17
CA ASP A 70 -9.15 -15.07 4.08
C ASP A 70 -10.49 -15.46 3.46
N LYS A 71 -11.59 -14.88 3.96
CA LYS A 71 -12.93 -15.11 3.41
C LYS A 71 -13.06 -14.71 1.94
N LEU A 72 -12.51 -13.54 1.55
CA LEU A 72 -12.66 -13.02 0.18
C LEU A 72 -11.80 -13.81 -0.82
N PHE A 73 -10.59 -14.18 -0.45
CA PHE A 73 -9.67 -14.92 -1.32
C PHE A 73 -10.02 -16.42 -1.40
N SER A 74 -10.59 -16.99 -0.33
CA SER A 74 -11.08 -18.38 -0.34
C SER A 74 -12.18 -18.61 -1.39
N GLU A 75 -12.96 -17.59 -1.77
CA GLU A 75 -13.94 -17.69 -2.86
C GLU A 75 -13.30 -18.02 -4.22
N TYR A 76 -11.99 -17.78 -4.35
CA TYR A 76 -11.18 -18.00 -5.56
C TYR A 76 -10.12 -19.10 -5.36
N ASP A 77 -10.20 -19.88 -4.28
CA ASP A 77 -9.22 -20.92 -3.91
C ASP A 77 -7.79 -20.38 -3.73
N VAL A 78 -7.65 -19.11 -3.31
CA VAL A 78 -6.36 -18.46 -3.03
C VAL A 78 -6.07 -18.51 -1.55
N VAL A 79 -4.96 -19.13 -1.16
CA VAL A 79 -4.46 -19.17 0.22
C VAL A 79 -3.73 -17.86 0.53
N VAL A 80 -4.15 -17.17 1.58
CA VAL A 80 -3.48 -15.97 2.07
C VAL A 80 -2.58 -16.28 3.27
N SER A 81 -1.54 -15.48 3.47
CA SER A 81 -0.68 -15.55 4.64
C SER A 81 -0.48 -14.16 5.25
N GLN A 82 -0.14 -14.09 6.53
CA GLN A 82 0.09 -12.83 7.24
C GLN A 82 1.57 -12.67 7.58
N LEU A 83 2.13 -11.48 7.28
CA LEU A 83 3.45 -11.06 7.70
C LEU A 83 3.33 -9.68 8.36
N LEU A 84 3.80 -9.56 9.60
CA LEU A 84 3.81 -8.31 10.36
C LEU A 84 5.24 -7.90 10.70
N PHE A 85 5.58 -6.65 10.41
CA PHE A 85 6.89 -6.09 10.68
C PHE A 85 6.77 -4.69 11.24
N THR A 86 7.82 -4.25 11.94
CA THR A 86 8.03 -2.84 12.25
C THR A 86 9.20 -2.32 11.41
N SER A 87 9.25 -1.00 11.19
CA SER A 87 10.35 -0.37 10.44
C SER A 87 11.71 -0.70 11.07
N ASP A 88 11.82 -0.67 12.41
CA ASP A 88 13.04 -1.02 13.14
C ASP A 88 13.48 -2.48 12.93
N GLU A 89 12.53 -3.40 12.85
CA GLU A 89 12.84 -4.80 12.58
C GLU A 89 13.43 -4.96 11.17
N LEU A 90 12.95 -4.18 10.21
CA LEU A 90 13.45 -4.19 8.84
C LEU A 90 14.82 -3.48 8.67
N GLU A 91 15.36 -2.80 9.68
CA GLU A 91 16.73 -2.28 9.63
C GLU A 91 17.79 -3.38 9.84
N LYS A 92 17.45 -4.45 10.57
CA LYS A 92 18.38 -5.55 10.89
C LYS A 92 18.55 -6.48 9.71
N LYS A 93 19.81 -6.69 9.28
CA LYS A 93 20.14 -7.56 8.13
C LYS A 93 19.57 -8.98 8.27
N SER A 94 19.69 -9.58 9.49
CA SER A 94 19.17 -10.92 9.74
C SER A 94 17.66 -11.01 9.52
N ASN A 95 16.91 -9.98 9.93
CA ASN A 95 15.46 -9.97 9.78
C ASN A 95 15.05 -9.80 8.30
N LYS A 96 15.80 -8.98 7.52
CA LYS A 96 15.61 -8.89 6.07
C LYS A 96 15.83 -10.22 5.38
N GLU A 97 16.89 -10.94 5.73
CA GLU A 97 17.19 -12.26 5.18
C GLU A 97 16.07 -13.27 5.50
N CYS A 98 15.58 -13.29 6.75
CA CYS A 98 14.45 -14.13 7.16
C CYS A 98 13.17 -13.76 6.40
N LEU A 99 12.87 -12.47 6.26
CA LEU A 99 11.69 -12.00 5.53
C LEU A 99 11.74 -12.46 4.07
N VAL A 100 12.87 -12.23 3.39
CA VAL A 100 13.05 -12.64 1.98
C VAL A 100 12.88 -14.16 1.84
N ALA A 101 13.48 -14.95 2.72
CA ALA A 101 13.34 -16.40 2.68
C ALA A 101 11.88 -16.84 2.89
N THR A 102 11.17 -16.22 3.85
CA THR A 102 9.76 -16.51 4.12
C THR A 102 8.86 -16.09 2.96
N LEU A 103 9.06 -14.90 2.38
CA LEU A 103 8.31 -14.43 1.23
C LEU A 103 8.46 -15.37 0.04
N ASN A 104 9.71 -15.73 -0.31
CA ASN A 104 9.99 -16.65 -1.42
C ASN A 104 9.30 -18.01 -1.17
N GLN A 105 9.37 -18.55 0.05
CA GLN A 105 8.75 -19.84 0.35
C GLN A 105 7.22 -19.77 0.28
N LEU A 106 6.61 -18.65 0.68
CA LEU A 106 5.16 -18.46 0.55
C LEU A 106 4.73 -18.37 -0.91
N LEU A 107 5.51 -17.67 -1.75
CA LEU A 107 5.26 -17.61 -3.21
C LEU A 107 5.44 -18.99 -3.87
N GLU A 108 6.45 -19.75 -3.48
CA GLU A 108 6.63 -21.15 -3.95
C GLU A 108 5.46 -22.07 -3.53
N TYR A 109 4.85 -21.82 -2.37
CA TYR A 109 3.63 -22.54 -1.92
C TYR A 109 2.35 -22.00 -2.58
N ASP A 110 2.50 -21.12 -3.56
CA ASP A 110 1.37 -20.49 -4.25
C ASP A 110 0.43 -19.71 -3.31
N CYS A 111 0.95 -19.20 -2.18
CA CYS A 111 0.23 -18.31 -1.29
C CYS A 111 0.26 -16.85 -1.80
N LEU A 112 -0.70 -16.05 -1.35
CA LEU A 112 -0.70 -14.59 -1.48
C LEU A 112 -0.29 -13.98 -0.13
N PRO A 113 0.97 -13.50 0.04
CA PRO A 113 1.37 -12.85 1.28
C PRO A 113 0.68 -11.52 1.47
N ILE A 114 0.11 -11.31 2.65
CA ILE A 114 -0.46 -10.03 3.10
C ILE A 114 0.47 -9.47 4.17
N VAL A 115 1.10 -8.36 3.86
CA VAL A 115 2.03 -7.65 4.74
C VAL A 115 1.33 -6.46 5.36
N ASN A 116 1.54 -6.23 6.65
CA ASN A 116 1.11 -5.02 7.34
C ASN A 116 2.14 -4.63 8.40
N GLU A 117 2.06 -3.38 8.85
CA GLU A 117 2.80 -2.93 10.03
C GLU A 117 2.32 -3.69 11.28
N ASN A 118 3.26 -3.98 12.18
CA ASN A 118 2.93 -4.51 13.50
C ASN A 118 2.54 -3.38 14.46
N ASP A 119 1.42 -2.76 14.18
CA ASP A 119 0.86 -1.66 14.98
C ASP A 119 0.67 -2.00 16.46
N SER A 120 0.69 -3.29 16.84
CA SER A 120 0.54 -3.71 18.23
C SER A 120 1.76 -3.35 19.09
N ILE A 121 2.94 -3.21 18.48
CA ILE A 121 4.21 -2.90 19.15
C ILE A 121 4.92 -1.69 18.56
N SER A 122 4.56 -1.23 17.37
CA SER A 122 5.07 0.00 16.76
C SER A 122 4.50 1.22 17.44
N VAL A 123 5.35 2.23 17.68
CA VAL A 123 4.96 3.51 18.28
C VAL A 123 5.00 4.64 17.24
N GLU A 124 5.91 4.57 16.30
CA GLU A 124 6.20 5.68 15.37
C GLU A 124 5.16 5.79 14.25
N GLU A 125 4.68 4.68 13.73
CA GLU A 125 3.74 4.67 12.59
C GLU A 125 2.28 4.90 13.00
N LEU A 126 1.90 4.62 14.26
CA LEU A 126 0.60 5.01 14.80
C LEU A 126 0.33 6.51 14.65
N LEU A 127 1.39 7.32 14.58
CA LEU A 127 1.33 8.77 14.39
C LEU A 127 1.34 9.16 12.91
N ASN A 128 2.00 8.40 12.04
CA ASN A 128 2.22 8.74 10.63
C ASN A 128 1.39 7.89 9.64
N GLY A 129 0.91 6.71 10.04
CA GLY A 129 -0.04 5.86 9.32
C GLY A 129 0.38 5.49 7.89
N ASP A 130 1.65 5.11 7.68
CA ASP A 130 2.22 5.05 6.33
C ASP A 130 2.77 3.68 5.93
N ASN A 131 1.89 2.84 5.40
CA ASN A 131 2.30 1.59 4.76
C ASN A 131 2.87 1.79 3.34
N ASP A 132 2.93 3.03 2.83
CA ASP A 132 3.50 3.29 1.51
C ASP A 132 5.01 2.97 1.50
N CYS A 133 5.76 3.47 2.50
CA CYS A 133 7.20 3.18 2.64
C CYS A 133 7.47 1.71 2.96
N LEU A 134 6.63 1.07 3.77
CA LEU A 134 6.67 -0.37 4.01
C LEU A 134 6.52 -1.14 2.68
N SER A 135 5.56 -0.76 1.83
CA SER A 135 5.33 -1.40 0.54
C SER A 135 6.55 -1.30 -0.40
N ALA A 136 7.21 -0.13 -0.44
CA ALA A 136 8.41 0.08 -1.22
C ALA A 136 9.61 -0.75 -0.69
N THR A 137 9.73 -0.87 0.63
CA THR A 137 10.75 -1.71 1.27
C THR A 137 10.52 -3.18 0.93
N VAL A 138 9.29 -3.67 1.08
CA VAL A 138 8.92 -5.05 0.73
C VAL A 138 9.14 -5.31 -0.76
N ALA A 139 8.72 -4.41 -1.65
CA ALA A 139 8.97 -4.53 -3.09
C ALA A 139 10.46 -4.64 -3.41
N THR A 140 11.30 -3.83 -2.74
CA THR A 140 12.76 -3.86 -2.91
C THR A 140 13.35 -5.19 -2.43
N LEU A 141 12.92 -5.71 -1.28
CA LEU A 141 13.40 -6.97 -0.72
C LEU A 141 12.96 -8.18 -1.54
N ALA A 142 11.73 -8.17 -2.03
CA ALA A 142 11.17 -9.19 -2.91
C ALA A 142 11.69 -9.08 -4.35
N LYS A 143 12.40 -8.02 -4.71
CA LYS A 143 12.83 -7.70 -6.08
C LYS A 143 11.66 -7.68 -7.07
N ALA A 144 10.57 -7.03 -6.67
CA ALA A 144 9.37 -6.94 -7.49
C ALA A 144 9.64 -6.25 -8.83
N ASP A 145 8.92 -6.65 -9.88
CA ASP A 145 8.99 -6.01 -11.20
C ASP A 145 8.22 -4.69 -11.26
N LEU A 146 7.24 -4.51 -10.38
CA LEU A 146 6.37 -3.34 -10.32
C LEU A 146 5.81 -3.14 -8.91
N LEU A 147 5.75 -1.89 -8.44
CA LEU A 147 5.00 -1.49 -7.26
C LEU A 147 3.77 -0.68 -7.68
N ILE A 148 2.58 -1.07 -7.23
CA ILE A 148 1.33 -0.33 -7.45
C ILE A 148 0.85 0.23 -6.11
N LEU A 149 0.77 1.55 -6.00
CA LEU A 149 0.22 2.25 -4.84
C LEU A 149 -1.22 2.68 -5.12
N LEU A 150 -2.15 2.15 -4.34
CA LEU A 150 -3.56 2.47 -4.44
C LEU A 150 -3.88 3.71 -3.59
N THR A 151 -4.61 4.67 -4.17
CA THR A 151 -5.00 5.91 -3.52
C THR A 151 -6.47 6.24 -3.80
N ASP A 152 -7.00 7.30 -3.19
CA ASP A 152 -8.36 7.79 -3.39
C ASP A 152 -8.51 8.71 -4.61
N THR A 153 -7.41 9.07 -5.25
CA THR A 153 -7.37 9.86 -6.50
C THR A 153 -6.87 9.01 -7.68
N ASP A 154 -7.06 9.52 -8.91
CA ASP A 154 -6.61 8.77 -10.09
C ASP A 154 -5.08 8.76 -10.26
N GLY A 155 -4.31 9.53 -9.47
CA GLY A 155 -2.87 9.62 -9.49
C GLY A 155 -2.38 10.98 -8.97
N LEU A 156 -1.15 11.36 -9.31
CA LEU A 156 -0.56 12.64 -8.98
C LEU A 156 -1.06 13.72 -9.95
N TYR A 157 -1.59 14.81 -9.43
CA TYR A 157 -2.02 15.98 -10.19
C TYR A 157 -1.03 17.12 -10.04
N ASP A 158 -0.96 18.03 -11.03
CA ASP A 158 -0.13 19.23 -11.00
C ASP A 158 -0.55 20.24 -9.92
N SER A 159 -1.77 20.10 -9.43
CA SER A 159 -2.36 20.89 -8.33
C SER A 159 -3.46 20.10 -7.66
N ASN A 160 -3.95 20.54 -6.48
CA ASN A 160 -5.00 19.84 -5.76
C ASN A 160 -6.32 19.87 -6.55
N PRO A 161 -6.83 18.73 -7.06
CA PRO A 161 -8.08 18.69 -7.86
C PRO A 161 -9.33 19.09 -7.06
N ALA A 162 -9.28 19.04 -5.72
CA ALA A 162 -10.38 19.49 -4.87
C ALA A 162 -10.47 21.03 -4.81
N GLU A 163 -9.36 21.71 -5.04
CA GLU A 163 -9.26 23.19 -4.99
C GLU A 163 -9.19 23.80 -6.39
N ASN A 164 -8.64 23.08 -7.35
CA ASN A 164 -8.50 23.50 -8.76
C ASN A 164 -9.19 22.51 -9.71
N PRO A 165 -10.38 22.86 -10.23
CA PRO A 165 -11.07 22.01 -11.20
C PRO A 165 -10.31 21.78 -12.53
N ASN A 166 -9.29 22.60 -12.82
CA ASN A 166 -8.45 22.48 -14.01
C ASN A 166 -7.15 21.69 -13.73
N ALA A 167 -7.01 21.10 -12.55
CA ALA A 167 -5.86 20.25 -12.22
C ALA A 167 -5.72 19.12 -13.24
N LYS A 168 -4.49 18.92 -13.73
CA LYS A 168 -4.18 17.89 -14.72
C LYS A 168 -3.44 16.73 -14.08
N LEU A 169 -3.87 15.52 -14.42
CA LEU A 169 -3.17 14.30 -14.02
C LEU A 169 -1.78 14.27 -14.69
N ILE A 170 -0.75 14.04 -13.91
CA ILE A 170 0.60 13.77 -14.38
C ILE A 170 0.69 12.29 -14.72
N SER A 171 0.68 11.95 -15.99
CA SER A 171 0.66 10.55 -16.43
C SER A 171 1.98 9.84 -16.23
N ARG A 172 3.12 10.57 -16.32
CA ARG A 172 4.47 9.99 -16.26
C ARG A 172 5.46 10.93 -15.56
N VAL A 173 6.28 10.36 -14.70
CA VAL A 173 7.37 11.01 -13.99
C VAL A 173 8.67 10.26 -14.31
N GLU A 174 9.53 10.87 -15.12
CA GLU A 174 10.83 10.28 -15.49
C GLU A 174 11.84 10.41 -14.35
N LYS A 175 11.72 11.45 -13.53
CA LYS A 175 12.59 11.71 -12.38
C LYS A 175 11.81 12.44 -11.29
N ILE A 176 11.96 11.96 -10.07
CA ILE A 176 11.39 12.63 -8.89
C ILE A 176 12.38 13.75 -8.49
N ASP A 177 12.06 14.96 -8.90
CA ASP A 177 12.79 16.18 -8.58
C ASP A 177 12.07 17.00 -7.49
N ASP A 178 12.65 18.16 -7.15
CA ASP A 178 12.08 19.05 -6.13
C ASP A 178 10.71 19.62 -6.54
N ASN A 179 10.43 19.73 -7.84
CA ASN A 179 9.12 20.17 -8.31
C ASN A 179 8.05 19.09 -8.03
N ILE A 180 8.33 17.82 -8.32
CA ILE A 180 7.43 16.69 -8.01
C ILE A 180 7.19 16.59 -6.49
N ARG A 181 8.24 16.77 -5.66
CA ARG A 181 8.12 16.82 -4.20
C ARG A 181 7.26 17.98 -3.72
N ALA A 182 7.43 19.16 -4.32
CA ALA A 182 6.65 20.34 -3.99
C ALA A 182 5.16 20.19 -4.36
N ILE A 183 4.87 19.61 -5.52
CA ILE A 183 3.49 19.29 -5.95
C ILE A 183 2.85 18.33 -4.94
N ALA A 184 3.53 17.25 -4.56
CA ALA A 184 3.04 16.27 -3.59
C ALA A 184 2.83 16.88 -2.19
N GLY A 185 3.67 17.82 -1.77
CA GLY A 185 3.56 18.53 -0.48
C GLY A 185 2.44 19.54 -0.42
N GLY A 186 1.82 19.88 -1.55
CA GLY A 186 0.82 20.93 -1.68
C GLY A 186 1.44 22.32 -1.51
N ALA A 187 1.25 23.22 -2.47
CA ALA A 187 1.69 24.62 -2.40
C ALA A 187 0.89 25.47 -1.40
N GLY A 188 0.20 24.88 -0.43
CA GLY A 188 -0.65 25.54 0.55
C GLY A 188 -0.79 24.76 1.85
N LYS A 189 -1.11 25.47 2.95
CA LYS A 189 -1.19 25.05 4.35
C LYS A 189 -1.99 23.78 4.72
N LYS A 190 -2.51 23.03 3.74
CA LYS A 190 -3.22 21.73 3.88
C LYS A 190 -2.87 20.79 2.72
N GLY A 191 -1.56 20.58 2.48
CA GLY A 191 -1.14 19.47 1.61
C GLY A 191 -1.69 18.16 2.18
N THR A 192 -2.29 17.34 1.33
CA THR A 192 -2.75 16.01 1.75
C THR A 192 -1.52 15.19 2.10
N GLY A 193 -1.22 15.01 3.39
CA GLY A 193 -0.04 14.27 3.89
C GLY A 193 0.17 12.91 3.21
N GLY A 194 -0.90 12.33 2.65
CA GLY A 194 -0.85 11.04 1.96
C GLY A 194 -0.08 11.01 0.63
N PHE A 195 0.10 12.12 -0.10
CA PHE A 195 0.91 12.08 -1.33
C PHE A 195 2.41 12.22 -1.04
N VAL A 196 2.80 12.92 0.02
CA VAL A 196 4.21 13.01 0.44
C VAL A 196 4.80 11.63 0.72
N THR A 197 4.03 10.79 1.40
CA THR A 197 4.45 9.42 1.75
C THR A 197 4.53 8.54 0.51
N LYS A 198 3.60 8.68 -0.44
CA LYS A 198 3.63 7.97 -1.72
C LYS A 198 4.81 8.36 -2.60
N ILE A 199 5.21 9.65 -2.61
CA ILE A 199 6.41 10.06 -3.33
C ILE A 199 7.67 9.52 -2.66
N LYS A 200 7.75 9.49 -1.32
CA LYS A 200 8.87 8.85 -0.61
C LYS A 200 8.95 7.35 -0.95
N ALA A 201 7.83 6.65 -0.93
CA ALA A 201 7.77 5.25 -1.33
C ALA A 201 8.21 5.04 -2.79
N ALA A 202 7.74 5.91 -3.70
CA ALA A 202 8.17 5.88 -5.08
C ALA A 202 9.69 6.10 -5.21
N GLU A 203 10.28 7.05 -4.47
CA GLU A 203 11.72 7.29 -4.45
C GLU A 203 12.53 6.05 -4.02
N ILE A 204 12.07 5.35 -2.97
CA ILE A 204 12.70 4.12 -2.49
C ILE A 204 12.69 3.06 -3.61
N ALA A 205 11.53 2.80 -4.20
CA ALA A 205 11.35 1.76 -5.19
C ALA A 205 12.10 2.07 -6.51
N VAL A 206 11.94 3.30 -7.07
CA VAL A 206 12.62 3.65 -8.33
C VAL A 206 14.13 3.67 -8.19
N SER A 207 14.68 4.05 -7.01
CA SER A 207 16.11 3.99 -6.72
C SER A 207 16.63 2.56 -6.65
N ALA A 208 15.78 1.61 -6.28
CA ALA A 208 16.08 0.18 -6.31
C ALA A 208 15.97 -0.43 -7.71
N GLY A 209 15.45 0.31 -8.70
CA GLY A 209 15.25 -0.14 -10.07
C GLY A 209 13.84 -0.69 -10.31
N ILE A 210 12.89 -0.41 -9.44
CA ILE A 210 11.49 -0.87 -9.51
C ILE A 210 10.62 0.30 -9.95
N PRO A 211 9.91 0.22 -11.08
CA PRO A 211 8.94 1.24 -11.47
C PRO A 211 7.74 1.24 -10.52
N VAL A 212 7.09 2.41 -10.41
CA VAL A 212 5.94 2.59 -9.52
C VAL A 212 4.76 3.15 -10.29
N VAL A 213 3.55 2.66 -10.00
CA VAL A 213 2.31 3.28 -10.48
C VAL A 213 1.47 3.70 -9.28
N ILE A 214 1.02 4.95 -9.27
CA ILE A 214 0.02 5.44 -8.31
C ILE A 214 -1.31 5.54 -9.05
N THR A 215 -2.35 4.82 -8.57
CA THR A 215 -3.66 4.76 -9.23
C THR A 215 -4.81 4.67 -8.24
N ASN A 216 -6.04 4.81 -8.74
CA ASN A 216 -7.25 4.85 -7.93
C ASN A 216 -7.65 3.46 -7.40
N GLY A 217 -7.61 3.29 -6.07
CA GLY A 217 -7.99 2.04 -5.39
C GLY A 217 -9.48 1.70 -5.47
N LYS A 218 -10.36 2.66 -5.81
CA LYS A 218 -11.79 2.39 -6.04
C LYS A 218 -12.05 1.72 -7.40
N LYS A 219 -11.02 1.67 -8.25
CA LYS A 219 -11.05 1.06 -9.59
C LYS A 219 -9.98 -0.04 -9.69
N PRO A 220 -10.08 -1.15 -8.94
CA PRO A 220 -9.03 -2.19 -8.93
C PRO A 220 -8.76 -2.78 -10.31
N THR A 221 -9.73 -2.72 -11.24
CA THR A 221 -9.56 -3.14 -12.65
C THR A 221 -8.48 -2.37 -13.40
N ASN A 222 -8.07 -1.19 -12.92
CA ASN A 222 -6.93 -0.46 -13.47
C ASN A 222 -5.64 -1.30 -13.43
N ILE A 223 -5.52 -2.24 -12.48
CA ILE A 223 -4.36 -3.13 -12.37
C ILE A 223 -4.19 -3.97 -13.64
N TYR A 224 -5.29 -4.48 -14.23
CA TYR A 224 -5.21 -5.20 -15.51
C TYR A 224 -4.68 -4.31 -16.65
N HIS A 225 -5.14 -3.06 -16.70
CA HIS A 225 -4.70 -2.11 -17.72
C HIS A 225 -3.23 -1.78 -17.57
N ILE A 226 -2.77 -1.54 -16.33
CA ILE A 226 -1.37 -1.26 -15.99
C ILE A 226 -0.47 -2.42 -16.44
N LEU A 227 -0.82 -3.66 -16.10
CA LEU A 227 -0.03 -4.84 -16.46
C LEU A 227 0.00 -5.10 -17.98
N ARG A 228 -1.00 -4.63 -18.72
CA ARG A 228 -1.06 -4.64 -20.19
C ARG A 228 -0.35 -3.45 -20.84
N GLY A 229 0.34 -2.61 -20.05
CA GLY A 229 1.08 -1.43 -20.53
C GLY A 229 0.19 -0.25 -20.92
N GLN A 230 -1.07 -0.23 -20.51
CA GLN A 230 -1.96 0.90 -20.75
C GLN A 230 -1.71 2.00 -19.71
N GLN A 231 -1.94 3.25 -20.13
CA GLN A 231 -1.75 4.40 -19.26
C GLN A 231 -2.90 4.53 -18.26
N GLU A 232 -2.61 4.20 -17.00
CA GLU A 232 -3.51 4.36 -15.87
C GLU A 232 -2.76 4.97 -14.69
N GLY A 233 -3.29 6.04 -14.12
CA GLY A 233 -2.65 6.72 -12.99
C GLY A 233 -1.38 7.48 -13.38
N THR A 234 -0.45 7.56 -12.45
CA THR A 234 0.87 8.17 -12.61
C THR A 234 1.96 7.11 -12.56
N TYR A 235 2.71 6.96 -13.66
CA TYR A 235 3.83 6.04 -13.77
C TYR A 235 5.14 6.74 -13.43
N PHE A 236 5.93 6.18 -12.52
CA PHE A 236 7.26 6.63 -12.13
C PHE A 236 8.31 5.67 -12.70
N GLU A 237 9.23 6.21 -13.48
CA GLU A 237 10.29 5.41 -14.12
C GLU A 237 11.33 4.93 -13.12
N ALA A 238 11.70 3.65 -13.23
CA ALA A 238 12.82 3.12 -12.49
C ALA A 238 14.15 3.77 -12.94
N VAL A 239 15.05 4.01 -12.00
CA VAL A 239 16.40 4.45 -12.32
C VAL A 239 17.13 3.30 -13.03
N LYS A 240 17.53 3.53 -14.29
CA LYS A 240 18.35 2.55 -15.03
C LYS A 240 19.70 2.42 -14.33
N LYS A 241 20.04 1.22 -13.93
CA LYS A 241 21.37 0.86 -13.42
C LYS A 241 22.36 0.71 -14.57
#